data_21a5ae00cd4a19f1a4acc9a3d6b0dc8a
#
_entry.id   21a5ae00cd4a19f1a4acc9a3d6b0dc8a
#
_cell.length_a   1.000
_cell.length_b   1.000
_cell.length_c   1.000
_cell.angle_alpha   90.00
_cell.angle_beta   90.00
_cell.angle_gamma   90.00
#
_symmetry.space_group_name_H-M   'P 1'
#
loop_
_entity.id
_entity.type
_entity.pdbx_description
1 polymer ?
#
loop_
_entity_poly.entity_id
_entity_poly.type
_entity_poly.pdbx_seq_one_letter_code
_entity_poly.pdbx_strand_id
1 'polypeptide(L)'
;MTLREWNARLHGLVVFRALLEDPVVAKLVDLTDRMAAGASGMGLVCDAAAAFEAALFEHTPNWSDYLSNAVLESETICVRQAAAGQLSPVLQSALDSELAFLQALCGLTLDKLFQTAYSEQSQRPELAFLPRWETRELDLAAAYTQRMSEVGKKGYGMFAKHHVFTVENGQLVPVKYPDPQKLSELPGYEQEREKVIANTRALLTGMPANNVLLYGDAGTGKSSTVKAICNEFAAEGLRLVEVKKNQLYQIPDLMDKLAANPLKFILFIDDLSFTANDDNFAALKAILEGSVGGRARNIAVYATSNRRHLIKETLTDRTGDDIHEADTRQELMSLSARFGLTVTFQRPEKARFEVILTELAKQHGIEMPHDELLTKAEAFAIRAGGRSPRVAKQFIEQCAAGVQK
;
A
#
# COMPACT_ATOMS: atom_id res chain seq x y z
N MET A 1 37.62 13.49 0.67
CA MET A 1 36.81 14.64 0.17
C MET A 1 36.89 15.78 1.18
N THR A 2 37.03 17.00 0.71
CA THR A 2 36.95 18.22 1.53
C THR A 2 35.48 18.55 1.85
N LEU A 3 35.24 19.40 2.84
CA LEU A 3 33.87 19.87 3.17
C LEU A 3 33.18 20.51 1.96
N ARG A 4 33.90 21.33 1.19
CA ARG A 4 33.36 21.97 -0.02
C ARG A 4 32.97 20.94 -1.09
N GLU A 5 33.72 19.86 -1.22
CA GLU A 5 33.37 18.76 -2.15
C GLU A 5 32.16 17.99 -1.66
N TRP A 6 32.02 17.70 -0.35
CA TRP A 6 30.81 17.09 0.22
C TRP A 6 29.57 17.92 -0.09
N ASN A 7 29.65 19.20 0.25
CA ASN A 7 28.55 20.13 0.04
C ASN A 7 28.18 20.28 -1.45
N ALA A 8 29.17 20.48 -2.32
CA ALA A 8 28.95 20.62 -3.77
C ALA A 8 28.32 19.35 -4.38
N ARG A 9 28.74 18.15 -3.95
CA ARG A 9 28.18 16.88 -4.44
C ARG A 9 26.77 16.61 -3.92
N LEU A 10 26.46 16.99 -2.67
CA LEU A 10 25.10 16.92 -2.17
C LEU A 10 24.17 17.79 -3.02
N HIS A 11 24.51 19.05 -3.23
CA HIS A 11 23.71 19.94 -4.08
C HIS A 11 23.71 19.54 -5.57
N GLY A 12 24.72 18.80 -6.01
CA GLY A 12 24.88 18.30 -7.36
C GLY A 12 24.15 17.00 -7.69
N LEU A 13 23.38 16.42 -6.77
CA LEU A 13 22.58 15.21 -7.02
C LEU A 13 21.53 15.49 -8.11
N VAL A 14 21.50 14.64 -9.13
CA VAL A 14 20.57 14.69 -10.27
C VAL A 14 19.64 13.49 -10.25
N VAL A 15 20.18 12.27 -10.18
CA VAL A 15 19.41 11.02 -10.13
C VAL A 15 18.64 10.92 -8.81
N PHE A 16 19.33 11.15 -7.70
CA PHE A 16 18.75 11.11 -6.35
C PHE A 16 18.36 12.50 -5.83
N ARG A 17 17.97 13.39 -6.71
CA ARG A 17 17.59 14.78 -6.37
C ARG A 17 16.55 14.86 -5.26
N ALA A 18 15.57 13.98 -5.26
CA ALA A 18 14.50 13.93 -4.27
C ALA A 18 14.99 13.65 -2.83
N LEU A 19 16.21 13.10 -2.66
CA LEU A 19 16.79 12.94 -1.32
C LEU A 19 17.01 14.27 -0.60
N LEU A 20 17.20 15.37 -1.34
CA LEU A 20 17.37 16.70 -0.73
C LEU A 20 16.08 17.22 -0.05
N GLU A 21 14.94 16.65 -0.39
CA GLU A 21 13.63 16.95 0.21
C GLU A 21 13.32 16.00 1.39
N ASP A 22 14.14 14.96 1.60
CA ASP A 22 14.01 14.06 2.75
C ASP A 22 14.29 14.83 4.04
N PRO A 23 13.43 14.74 5.08
CA PRO A 23 13.53 15.55 6.29
C PRO A 23 14.88 15.44 7.02
N VAL A 24 15.49 14.25 7.04
CA VAL A 24 16.78 14.00 7.70
C VAL A 24 17.93 14.46 6.83
N VAL A 25 17.92 14.09 5.53
CA VAL A 25 18.96 14.48 4.57
C VAL A 25 19.03 16.01 4.44
N ALA A 26 17.89 16.69 4.41
CA ALA A 26 17.83 18.16 4.37
C ALA A 26 18.53 18.81 5.57
N LYS A 27 18.47 18.19 6.76
CA LYS A 27 19.20 18.67 7.94
C LYS A 27 20.72 18.46 7.82
N LEU A 28 21.17 17.35 7.18
CA LEU A 28 22.56 17.16 6.88
C LEU A 28 23.07 18.19 5.86
N VAL A 29 22.27 18.52 4.86
CA VAL A 29 22.58 19.59 3.88
C VAL A 29 22.74 20.93 4.60
N ASP A 30 21.79 21.32 5.47
CA ASP A 30 21.88 22.55 6.26
C ASP A 30 23.14 22.60 7.12
N LEU A 31 23.52 21.48 7.77
CA LEU A 31 24.76 21.36 8.54
C LEU A 31 25.99 21.62 7.66
N THR A 32 26.07 20.94 6.50
CA THR A 32 27.22 21.12 5.58
C THR A 32 27.26 22.52 4.98
N ASP A 33 26.12 23.16 4.69
CA ASP A 33 26.02 24.52 4.19
C ASP A 33 26.54 25.53 5.22
N ARG A 34 26.14 25.44 6.48
CA ARG A 34 26.60 26.32 7.55
C ARG A 34 28.08 26.18 7.81
N MET A 35 28.59 24.95 7.79
CA MET A 35 30.02 24.69 7.94
C MET A 35 30.84 25.24 6.74
N ALA A 36 30.36 25.06 5.50
CA ALA A 36 31.03 25.53 4.28
C ALA A 36 31.02 27.06 4.16
N ALA A 37 29.99 27.74 4.65
CA ALA A 37 29.89 29.17 4.71
C ALA A 37 30.86 29.81 5.72
N GLY A 38 31.57 29.00 6.52
CA GLY A 38 32.44 29.55 7.59
C GLY A 38 31.61 30.30 8.64
N ALA A 39 30.42 29.79 8.97
CA ALA A 39 29.52 30.44 9.92
C ALA A 39 30.26 30.85 11.19
N SER A 40 30.33 32.14 11.43
CA SER A 40 31.13 32.79 12.47
C SER A 40 30.64 32.53 13.91
N GLY A 41 29.75 31.57 14.11
CA GLY A 41 29.24 31.18 15.42
C GLY A 41 29.20 29.66 15.57
N MET A 42 30.01 29.12 16.47
CA MET A 42 30.01 27.72 16.86
C MET A 42 28.60 27.21 17.22
N GLY A 43 27.79 28.06 17.87
CA GLY A 43 26.41 27.75 18.23
C GLY A 43 25.52 27.38 17.03
N LEU A 44 25.72 28.02 15.87
CA LEU A 44 24.95 27.72 14.65
C LEU A 44 25.28 26.32 14.07
N VAL A 45 26.54 25.91 14.17
CA VAL A 45 26.97 24.60 13.74
C VAL A 45 26.50 23.52 14.71
N CYS A 46 26.58 23.78 16.02
CA CYS A 46 26.04 22.88 17.04
C CYS A 46 24.53 22.68 16.89
N ASP A 47 23.79 23.78 16.64
CA ASP A 47 22.35 23.74 16.42
C ASP A 47 21.98 22.87 15.20
N ALA A 48 22.68 23.05 14.07
CA ALA A 48 22.45 22.26 12.88
C ALA A 48 22.82 20.77 13.07
N ALA A 49 23.91 20.48 13.78
CA ALA A 49 24.29 19.10 14.10
C ALA A 49 23.27 18.42 15.00
N ALA A 50 22.82 19.10 16.06
CA ALA A 50 21.79 18.60 16.96
C ALA A 50 20.43 18.44 16.24
N ALA A 51 20.08 19.35 15.33
CA ALA A 51 18.87 19.22 14.52
C ALA A 51 18.90 18.01 13.56
N PHE A 52 20.07 17.70 12.99
CA PHE A 52 20.26 16.51 12.18
C PHE A 52 20.15 15.22 13.03
N GLU A 53 20.87 15.19 14.17
CA GLU A 53 20.83 14.03 15.07
C GLU A 53 19.41 13.77 15.62
N ALA A 54 18.71 14.83 16.03
CA ALA A 54 17.33 14.70 16.49
C ALA A 54 16.41 14.11 15.41
N ALA A 55 16.49 14.61 14.18
CA ALA A 55 15.70 14.12 13.09
C ALA A 55 16.05 12.65 12.72
N LEU A 56 17.34 12.29 12.76
CA LEU A 56 17.79 10.90 12.52
C LEU A 56 17.29 9.95 13.61
N PHE A 57 17.41 10.34 14.88
CA PHE A 57 17.07 9.48 16.03
C PHE A 57 15.58 9.23 16.19
N GLU A 58 14.73 10.04 15.59
CA GLU A 58 13.30 9.72 15.44
C GLU A 58 13.06 8.42 14.65
N HIS A 59 14.02 8.01 13.80
CA HIS A 59 13.94 6.83 12.94
C HIS A 59 14.89 5.71 13.36
N THR A 60 16.16 6.05 13.52
CA THR A 60 17.25 5.11 13.86
C THR A 60 18.48 5.88 14.31
N PRO A 61 19.32 5.33 15.21
CA PRO A 61 20.63 5.92 15.54
C PRO A 61 21.68 5.71 14.42
N ASN A 62 21.42 4.82 13.44
CA ASN A 62 22.38 4.45 12.40
C ASN A 62 22.10 5.18 11.08
N TRP A 63 23.00 6.12 10.76
CA TRP A 63 22.92 6.91 9.53
C TRP A 63 23.04 6.06 8.25
N SER A 64 23.94 5.05 8.26
CA SER A 64 24.12 4.19 7.08
C SER A 64 22.82 3.46 6.73
N ASP A 65 22.09 2.98 7.74
CA ASP A 65 20.80 2.31 7.55
C ASP A 65 19.74 3.28 7.02
N TYR A 66 19.67 4.47 7.61
CA TYR A 66 18.70 5.48 7.17
C TYR A 66 18.92 5.85 5.70
N LEU A 67 20.15 6.30 5.37
CA LEU A 67 20.45 6.78 4.03
C LEU A 67 20.34 5.67 2.98
N SER A 68 20.82 4.46 3.29
CA SER A 68 20.72 3.34 2.34
C SER A 68 19.26 3.00 2.04
N ASN A 69 18.38 2.97 3.05
CA ASN A 69 16.95 2.76 2.84
C ASN A 69 16.32 3.88 2.01
N ALA A 70 16.63 5.14 2.31
CA ALA A 70 16.15 6.28 1.54
C ALA A 70 16.57 6.20 0.06
N VAL A 71 17.81 5.80 -0.23
CA VAL A 71 18.31 5.58 -1.60
C VAL A 71 17.59 4.42 -2.29
N LEU A 72 17.46 3.28 -1.61
CA LEU A 72 16.86 2.06 -2.17
C LEU A 72 15.35 2.20 -2.43
N GLU A 73 14.69 3.08 -1.70
CA GLU A 73 13.24 3.35 -1.84
C GLU A 73 12.95 4.53 -2.75
N SER A 74 13.95 5.32 -3.14
CA SER A 74 13.77 6.53 -3.96
C SER A 74 13.12 6.23 -5.30
N GLU A 75 12.16 7.07 -5.68
CA GLU A 75 11.65 7.12 -7.03
C GLU A 75 12.55 7.98 -7.89
N THR A 76 13.34 7.36 -8.76
CA THR A 76 14.27 8.04 -9.65
C THR A 76 13.94 7.79 -11.12
N ILE A 77 14.43 8.66 -12.00
CA ILE A 77 14.32 8.42 -13.45
C ILE A 77 15.00 7.11 -13.86
N CYS A 78 16.10 6.74 -13.19
CA CYS A 78 16.82 5.50 -13.47
C CYS A 78 16.01 4.27 -13.09
N VAL A 79 15.32 4.27 -11.92
CA VAL A 79 14.45 3.17 -11.50
C VAL A 79 13.27 2.98 -12.45
N ARG A 80 12.66 4.08 -12.90
CA ARG A 80 11.54 4.03 -13.85
C ARG A 80 11.98 3.51 -15.23
N GLN A 81 13.10 3.99 -15.75
CA GLN A 81 13.63 3.53 -17.03
C GLN A 81 14.17 2.09 -16.97
N ALA A 82 14.83 1.70 -15.88
CA ALA A 82 15.28 0.33 -15.68
C ALA A 82 14.12 -0.65 -15.63
N ALA A 83 13.03 -0.29 -14.93
CA ALA A 83 11.80 -1.09 -14.89
C ALA A 83 11.15 -1.25 -16.28
N ALA A 84 11.33 -0.26 -17.17
CA ALA A 84 10.88 -0.32 -18.57
C ALA A 84 11.92 -0.96 -19.52
N GLY A 85 13.09 -1.38 -19.05
CA GLY A 85 14.18 -1.92 -19.87
C GLY A 85 14.84 -0.89 -20.79
N GLN A 86 14.80 0.41 -20.46
CA GLN A 86 15.19 1.52 -21.34
C GLN A 86 16.29 2.41 -20.75
N LEU A 87 17.05 1.96 -19.75
CA LEU A 87 18.07 2.78 -19.11
C LEU A 87 19.22 3.13 -20.08
N SER A 88 19.43 4.43 -20.32
CA SER A 88 20.46 4.91 -21.22
C SER A 88 21.85 4.86 -20.58
N PRO A 89 22.95 4.73 -21.39
CA PRO A 89 24.32 4.72 -20.86
C PRO A 89 24.69 5.98 -20.07
N VAL A 90 24.16 7.13 -20.46
CA VAL A 90 24.39 8.41 -19.76
C VAL A 90 23.78 8.37 -18.36
N LEU A 91 22.54 7.90 -18.24
CA LEU A 91 21.87 7.77 -16.95
C LEU A 91 22.51 6.68 -16.08
N GLN A 92 23.00 5.58 -16.69
CA GLN A 92 23.75 4.56 -15.96
C GLN A 92 25.04 5.16 -15.36
N SER A 93 25.81 5.92 -16.14
CA SER A 93 27.03 6.57 -15.64
C SER A 93 26.76 7.59 -14.53
N ALA A 94 25.67 8.35 -14.65
CA ALA A 94 25.24 9.29 -13.60
C ALA A 94 24.87 8.53 -12.31
N LEU A 95 24.06 7.46 -12.45
CA LEU A 95 23.67 6.58 -11.35
C LEU A 95 24.88 6.01 -10.62
N ASP A 96 25.84 5.44 -11.36
CA ASP A 96 27.04 4.82 -10.78
C ASP A 96 27.90 5.86 -10.02
N SER A 97 28.03 7.07 -10.57
CA SER A 97 28.74 8.18 -9.92
C SER A 97 28.08 8.64 -8.63
N GLU A 98 26.74 8.78 -8.65
CA GLU A 98 25.98 9.21 -7.46
C GLU A 98 25.93 8.10 -6.40
N LEU A 99 25.79 6.83 -6.79
CA LEU A 99 25.86 5.70 -5.85
C LEU A 99 27.23 5.62 -5.15
N ALA A 100 28.33 5.84 -5.88
CA ALA A 100 29.65 5.89 -5.28
C ALA A 100 29.80 7.05 -4.27
N PHE A 101 29.21 8.20 -4.56
CA PHE A 101 29.17 9.32 -3.63
C PHE A 101 28.29 9.01 -2.40
N LEU A 102 27.10 8.48 -2.60
CA LEU A 102 26.16 8.11 -1.52
C LEU A 102 26.72 6.98 -0.65
N GLN A 103 27.47 6.05 -1.24
CA GLN A 103 28.25 5.03 -0.48
C GLN A 103 29.22 5.69 0.50
N ALA A 104 30.00 6.68 0.02
CA ALA A 104 30.90 7.43 0.90
C ALA A 104 30.15 8.23 1.96
N LEU A 105 28.97 8.79 1.61
CA LEU A 105 28.11 9.53 2.51
C LEU A 105 27.50 8.65 3.62
N CYS A 106 27.17 7.38 3.32
CA CYS A 106 26.74 6.41 4.33
C CYS A 106 27.76 6.23 5.47
N GLY A 107 29.04 6.29 5.16
CA GLY A 107 30.12 6.18 6.15
C GLY A 107 30.56 7.51 6.77
N LEU A 108 29.80 8.58 6.58
CA LEU A 108 30.13 9.90 7.14
C LEU A 108 29.74 9.95 8.62
N THR A 109 30.73 10.23 9.47
CA THR A 109 30.54 10.50 10.91
C THR A 109 30.70 11.97 11.20
N LEU A 110 30.18 12.43 12.35
CA LEU A 110 30.34 13.81 12.80
C LEU A 110 31.83 14.18 12.89
N ASP A 111 32.65 13.28 13.44
CA ASP A 111 34.10 13.50 13.59
C ASP A 111 34.81 13.64 12.24
N LYS A 112 34.46 12.80 11.24
CA LYS A 112 35.00 12.96 9.88
C LYS A 112 34.59 14.28 9.25
N LEU A 113 33.34 14.69 9.43
CA LEU A 113 32.86 15.98 8.92
C LEU A 113 33.64 17.15 9.52
N PHE A 114 33.82 17.15 10.84
CA PHE A 114 34.63 18.18 11.52
C PHE A 114 36.10 18.14 11.16
N GLN A 115 36.69 16.96 10.98
CA GLN A 115 38.06 16.82 10.49
C GLN A 115 38.26 17.43 9.11
N THR A 116 37.27 17.32 8.23
CA THR A 116 37.33 17.92 6.90
C THR A 116 37.08 19.43 6.89
N ALA A 117 36.37 19.96 7.88
CA ALA A 117 36.08 21.39 8.01
C ALA A 117 37.20 22.18 8.69
N TYR A 118 37.82 21.58 9.70
CA TYR A 118 38.82 22.23 10.57
C TYR A 118 40.13 21.46 10.47
N SER A 119 41.08 21.97 9.71
CA SER A 119 42.38 21.33 9.43
C SER A 119 43.28 21.23 10.66
N GLU A 120 43.18 22.20 11.60
CA GLU A 120 43.95 22.24 12.82
C GLU A 120 43.12 21.72 14.00
N GLN A 121 43.72 20.86 14.82
CA GLN A 121 43.04 20.28 15.99
C GLN A 121 42.61 21.32 17.02
N SER A 122 43.37 22.44 17.11
CA SER A 122 43.06 23.62 17.98
C SER A 122 41.80 24.40 17.56
N GLN A 123 41.39 24.25 16.27
CA GLN A 123 40.19 24.92 15.73
C GLN A 123 38.93 24.02 15.83
N ARG A 124 39.10 22.75 16.22
CA ARG A 124 37.97 21.84 16.34
C ARG A 124 37.16 22.15 17.61
N PRO A 125 35.85 22.30 17.49
CA PRO A 125 35.03 22.50 18.67
C PRO A 125 35.07 21.28 19.60
N GLU A 126 35.07 21.52 20.90
CA GLU A 126 34.76 20.48 21.89
C GLU A 126 33.26 20.16 21.83
N LEU A 127 32.90 19.21 20.97
CA LEU A 127 31.50 18.77 20.77
C LEU A 127 31.25 17.40 21.43
N ALA A 128 32.01 17.07 22.47
CA ALA A 128 31.86 15.82 23.20
C ALA A 128 30.49 15.68 23.89
N PHE A 129 29.76 16.77 24.07
CA PHE A 129 28.42 16.80 24.64
C PHE A 129 27.33 16.43 23.65
N LEU A 130 27.58 16.52 22.31
CA LEU A 130 26.63 16.05 21.32
C LEU A 130 26.69 14.52 21.24
N PRO A 131 25.55 13.84 21.12
CA PRO A 131 25.53 12.42 20.80
C PRO A 131 26.24 12.15 19.47
N ARG A 132 26.52 10.89 19.18
CA ARG A 132 27.12 10.47 17.93
C ARG A 132 26.19 9.49 17.25
N TRP A 133 25.88 9.76 15.98
CA TRP A 133 25.20 8.75 15.17
C TRP A 133 26.14 7.61 14.82
N GLU A 134 25.57 6.44 14.66
CA GLU A 134 26.29 5.23 14.25
C GLU A 134 26.40 5.16 12.73
N THR A 135 27.45 4.48 12.28
CA THR A 135 27.61 4.08 10.87
C THR A 135 28.05 2.63 10.80
N ARG A 136 27.70 1.94 9.73
CA ARG A 136 28.21 0.60 9.43
C ARG A 136 28.72 0.50 8.01
N GLU A 137 29.57 -0.47 7.77
CA GLU A 137 29.97 -0.80 6.41
C GLU A 137 28.83 -1.48 5.67
N LEU A 138 28.61 -1.07 4.43
CA LEU A 138 27.64 -1.64 3.51
C LEU A 138 28.13 -1.45 2.08
N ASP A 139 27.69 -2.29 1.17
CA ASP A 139 27.88 -2.12 -0.26
C ASP A 139 26.58 -1.60 -0.89
N LEU A 140 26.48 -0.28 -1.03
CA LEU A 140 25.28 0.36 -1.54
C LEU A 140 25.02 0.01 -3.01
N ALA A 141 26.07 -0.15 -3.81
CA ALA A 141 25.95 -0.48 -5.23
C ALA A 141 25.38 -1.91 -5.41
N ALA A 142 25.92 -2.88 -4.65
CA ALA A 142 25.40 -4.24 -4.65
C ALA A 142 23.94 -4.28 -4.12
N ALA A 143 23.66 -3.58 -3.02
CA ALA A 143 22.30 -3.48 -2.45
C ALA A 143 21.32 -2.85 -3.44
N TYR A 144 21.75 -1.79 -4.17
CA TYR A 144 20.93 -1.15 -5.20
C TYR A 144 20.66 -2.08 -6.38
N THR A 145 21.68 -2.80 -6.84
CA THR A 145 21.55 -3.77 -7.94
C THR A 145 20.57 -4.89 -7.56
N GLN A 146 20.70 -5.44 -6.35
CA GLN A 146 19.74 -6.41 -5.82
C GLN A 146 18.32 -5.82 -5.73
N ARG A 147 18.19 -4.59 -5.21
CA ARG A 147 16.92 -3.89 -5.11
C ARG A 147 16.25 -3.72 -6.48
N MET A 148 17.01 -3.39 -7.52
CA MET A 148 16.51 -3.26 -8.88
C MET A 148 16.01 -4.59 -9.45
N SER A 149 16.68 -5.72 -9.15
CA SER A 149 16.20 -7.05 -9.55
C SER A 149 14.86 -7.43 -8.88
N GLU A 150 14.56 -6.83 -7.73
CA GLU A 150 13.35 -7.06 -6.93
C GLU A 150 12.30 -5.94 -7.07
N VAL A 151 12.50 -4.97 -7.96
CA VAL A 151 11.63 -3.78 -8.07
C VAL A 151 10.16 -4.14 -8.35
N GLY A 152 9.90 -5.24 -9.06
CA GLY A 152 8.55 -5.76 -9.30
C GLY A 152 7.85 -6.33 -8.07
N LYS A 153 8.58 -6.55 -6.97
CA LYS A 153 8.03 -7.00 -5.68
C LYS A 153 8.02 -5.89 -4.64
N LYS A 154 9.12 -5.18 -4.54
CA LYS A 154 9.34 -4.16 -3.49
C LYS A 154 8.85 -2.76 -3.88
N GLY A 155 8.73 -2.48 -5.19
CA GLY A 155 8.34 -1.16 -5.69
C GLY A 155 9.38 -0.08 -5.44
N TYR A 156 9.02 1.17 -5.66
CA TYR A 156 9.82 2.38 -5.41
C TYR A 156 8.89 3.54 -4.98
N GLY A 157 9.46 4.61 -4.43
CA GLY A 157 8.72 5.76 -3.94
C GLY A 157 7.70 5.37 -2.86
N MET A 158 6.49 5.90 -2.95
CA MET A 158 5.41 5.59 -2.00
C MET A 158 5.04 4.11 -1.99
N PHE A 159 5.22 3.40 -3.11
CA PHE A 159 4.89 1.98 -3.22
C PHE A 159 5.89 1.05 -2.52
N ALA A 160 7.10 1.53 -2.23
CA ALA A 160 8.06 0.80 -1.41
C ALA A 160 7.65 0.80 0.08
N LYS A 161 7.05 1.89 0.53
CA LYS A 161 6.69 2.13 1.96
C LYS A 161 5.28 1.65 2.31
N HIS A 162 4.37 1.68 1.34
CA HIS A 162 2.95 1.40 1.57
C HIS A 162 2.42 0.39 0.56
N HIS A 163 1.42 -0.40 0.98
CA HIS A 163 0.77 -1.39 0.11
C HIS A 163 -0.73 -1.14 -0.07
N VAL A 164 -1.32 -0.20 0.70
CA VAL A 164 -2.72 0.21 0.57
C VAL A 164 -2.80 1.71 0.34
N PHE A 165 -3.59 2.10 -0.65
CA PHE A 165 -3.78 3.47 -1.08
C PHE A 165 -5.27 3.79 -1.23
N THR A 166 -5.61 5.06 -1.13
CA THR A 166 -6.90 5.63 -1.53
C THR A 166 -6.68 6.67 -2.62
N VAL A 167 -7.77 7.10 -3.26
CA VAL A 167 -7.73 8.17 -4.26
C VAL A 167 -8.27 9.45 -3.64
N GLU A 168 -7.52 10.55 -3.73
CA GLU A 168 -7.95 11.88 -3.32
C GLU A 168 -7.59 12.88 -4.43
N ASN A 169 -8.58 13.58 -4.96
CA ASN A 169 -8.39 14.54 -6.06
C ASN A 169 -7.61 13.99 -7.27
N GLY A 170 -7.85 12.72 -7.64
CA GLY A 170 -7.17 12.06 -8.74
C GLY A 170 -5.71 11.65 -8.46
N GLN A 171 -5.27 11.75 -7.22
CA GLN A 171 -3.94 11.34 -6.77
C GLN A 171 -4.04 10.16 -5.80
N LEU A 172 -3.01 9.30 -5.82
CA LEU A 172 -2.86 8.24 -4.83
C LEU A 172 -2.37 8.81 -3.51
N VAL A 173 -3.06 8.44 -2.43
CA VAL A 173 -2.67 8.79 -1.06
C VAL A 173 -2.49 7.48 -0.27
N PRO A 174 -1.33 7.28 0.39
CA PRO A 174 -1.10 6.08 1.17
C PRO A 174 -1.99 6.05 2.42
N VAL A 175 -2.54 4.88 2.72
CA VAL A 175 -3.26 4.62 3.97
C VAL A 175 -2.25 4.32 5.06
N LYS A 176 -2.16 5.20 6.07
CA LYS A 176 -1.16 5.06 7.16
C LYS A 176 -1.39 3.82 8.03
N TYR A 177 -2.64 3.47 8.29
CA TYR A 177 -3.03 2.36 9.14
C TYR A 177 -4.03 1.47 8.38
N PRO A 178 -3.56 0.64 7.44
CA PRO A 178 -4.44 -0.28 6.74
C PRO A 178 -4.98 -1.35 7.69
N ASP A 179 -6.15 -1.88 7.36
CA ASP A 179 -6.78 -2.99 8.10
C ASP A 179 -5.81 -4.21 8.09
N PRO A 180 -5.34 -4.68 9.26
CA PRO A 180 -4.32 -5.74 9.35
C PRO A 180 -4.87 -7.15 9.13
N GLN A 181 -6.10 -7.30 8.61
CA GLN A 181 -6.79 -8.57 8.44
C GLN A 181 -5.94 -9.59 7.69
N LYS A 182 -5.84 -10.81 8.24
CA LYS A 182 -5.12 -11.94 7.62
C LYS A 182 -6.11 -12.96 7.07
N LEU A 183 -5.69 -13.70 6.04
CA LEU A 183 -6.50 -14.80 5.48
C LEU A 183 -6.78 -15.88 6.52
N SER A 184 -5.82 -16.18 7.39
CA SER A 184 -5.95 -17.16 8.49
C SER A 184 -6.98 -16.76 9.56
N GLU A 185 -7.35 -15.49 9.64
CA GLU A 185 -8.32 -14.96 10.59
C GLU A 185 -9.77 -14.97 10.06
N LEU A 186 -9.95 -15.44 8.82
CA LEU A 186 -11.24 -15.48 8.15
C LEU A 186 -11.76 -16.92 8.03
N PRO A 187 -12.40 -17.50 9.04
CA PRO A 187 -12.96 -18.85 8.95
C PRO A 187 -14.18 -18.91 8.03
N GLY A 188 -14.39 -20.05 7.41
CA GLY A 188 -15.46 -20.29 6.44
C GLY A 188 -15.19 -19.64 5.08
N TYR A 189 -15.89 -20.03 4.06
CA TYR A 189 -15.74 -19.55 2.66
C TYR A 189 -14.36 -19.80 2.03
N GLU A 190 -13.66 -20.84 2.44
CA GLU A 190 -12.33 -21.20 1.93
C GLU A 190 -12.37 -21.44 0.41
N GLN A 191 -13.39 -22.16 -0.09
CA GLN A 191 -13.54 -22.43 -1.51
C GLN A 191 -13.84 -21.18 -2.33
N GLU A 192 -14.63 -20.28 -1.79
CA GLU A 192 -14.92 -18.99 -2.41
C GLU A 192 -13.66 -18.12 -2.46
N ARG A 193 -12.91 -18.05 -1.36
CA ARG A 193 -11.64 -17.30 -1.31
C ARG A 193 -10.56 -17.87 -2.21
N GLU A 194 -10.44 -19.19 -2.30
CA GLU A 194 -9.43 -19.84 -3.15
C GLU A 194 -9.54 -19.40 -4.62
N LYS A 195 -10.77 -19.20 -5.13
CA LYS A 195 -10.99 -18.68 -6.49
C LYS A 195 -10.40 -17.28 -6.66
N VAL A 196 -10.59 -16.41 -5.66
CA VAL A 196 -10.06 -15.03 -5.69
C VAL A 196 -8.54 -15.05 -5.53
N ILE A 197 -8.00 -15.89 -4.66
CA ILE A 197 -6.56 -16.09 -4.45
C ILE A 197 -5.90 -16.58 -5.73
N ALA A 198 -6.47 -17.61 -6.39
CA ALA A 198 -5.94 -18.15 -7.64
C ALA A 198 -5.89 -17.07 -8.75
N ASN A 199 -6.94 -16.25 -8.87
CA ASN A 199 -6.97 -15.13 -9.81
C ASN A 199 -5.93 -14.05 -9.47
N THR A 200 -5.71 -13.77 -8.17
CA THR A 200 -4.69 -12.82 -7.71
C THR A 200 -3.27 -13.34 -7.99
N ARG A 201 -3.02 -14.65 -7.79
CA ARG A 201 -1.74 -15.27 -8.14
C ARG A 201 -1.47 -15.23 -9.65
N ALA A 202 -2.51 -15.40 -10.49
CA ALA A 202 -2.38 -15.21 -11.93
C ALA A 202 -1.93 -13.77 -12.26
N LEU A 203 -2.53 -12.74 -11.61
CA LEU A 203 -2.10 -11.35 -11.75
C LEU A 203 -0.63 -11.17 -11.36
N LEU A 204 -0.21 -11.70 -10.20
CA LEU A 204 1.16 -11.58 -9.68
C LEU A 204 2.19 -12.20 -10.62
N THR A 205 1.87 -13.36 -11.20
CA THR A 205 2.76 -14.07 -12.14
C THR A 205 2.70 -13.54 -13.58
N GLY A 206 1.90 -12.49 -13.84
CA GLY A 206 1.76 -11.89 -15.17
C GLY A 206 0.90 -12.70 -16.14
N MET A 207 0.23 -13.74 -15.63
CA MET A 207 -0.77 -14.50 -16.39
C MET A 207 -2.07 -13.70 -16.51
N PRO A 208 -2.93 -14.02 -17.49
CA PRO A 208 -4.23 -13.36 -17.62
C PRO A 208 -5.04 -13.50 -16.33
N ALA A 209 -5.39 -12.37 -15.73
CA ALA A 209 -6.25 -12.30 -14.55
C ALA A 209 -7.55 -11.57 -14.87
N ASN A 210 -8.64 -12.01 -14.27
CA ASN A 210 -9.95 -11.42 -14.48
C ASN A 210 -10.21 -10.25 -13.53
N ASN A 211 -11.13 -9.36 -13.90
CA ASN A 211 -11.82 -8.54 -12.92
C ASN A 211 -12.73 -9.43 -12.08
N VAL A 212 -12.89 -9.12 -10.81
CA VAL A 212 -13.58 -9.98 -9.84
C VAL A 212 -14.75 -9.24 -9.20
N LEU A 213 -15.93 -9.86 -9.22
CA LEU A 213 -17.09 -9.42 -8.48
C LEU A 213 -17.38 -10.39 -7.33
N LEU A 214 -17.23 -9.94 -6.09
CA LEU A 214 -17.67 -10.66 -4.90
C LEU A 214 -19.06 -10.14 -4.53
N TYR A 215 -20.07 -10.96 -4.68
CA TYR A 215 -21.44 -10.56 -4.31
C TYR A 215 -22.06 -11.50 -3.29
N GLY A 216 -23.11 -11.05 -2.61
CA GLY A 216 -23.84 -11.84 -1.65
C GLY A 216 -24.20 -11.05 -0.40
N ASP A 217 -24.68 -11.75 0.64
CA ASP A 217 -25.23 -11.12 1.84
C ASP A 217 -24.22 -10.23 2.57
N ALA A 218 -24.75 -9.22 3.27
CA ALA A 218 -23.94 -8.33 4.08
C ALA A 218 -23.29 -9.09 5.25
N GLY A 219 -22.05 -8.70 5.59
CA GLY A 219 -21.34 -9.29 6.72
C GLY A 219 -20.74 -10.68 6.48
N THR A 220 -20.67 -11.16 5.23
CA THR A 220 -20.10 -12.47 4.86
C THR A 220 -18.59 -12.46 4.62
N GLY A 221 -17.93 -11.30 4.78
CA GLY A 221 -16.46 -11.21 4.67
C GLY A 221 -15.92 -10.89 3.27
N LYS A 222 -16.75 -10.40 2.33
CA LYS A 222 -16.33 -10.03 0.96
C LYS A 222 -15.17 -9.01 0.96
N SER A 223 -15.37 -7.86 1.58
CA SER A 223 -14.36 -6.79 1.65
C SER A 223 -13.15 -7.21 2.46
N SER A 224 -13.35 -7.93 3.58
CA SER A 224 -12.26 -8.51 4.39
C SER A 224 -11.41 -9.48 3.59
N THR A 225 -12.00 -10.27 2.68
CA THR A 225 -11.27 -11.18 1.78
C THR A 225 -10.31 -10.41 0.87
N VAL A 226 -10.75 -9.32 0.24
CA VAL A 226 -9.90 -8.51 -0.66
C VAL A 226 -8.75 -7.86 0.11
N LYS A 227 -9.04 -7.29 1.29
CA LYS A 227 -8.02 -6.67 2.16
C LYS A 227 -7.01 -7.70 2.66
N ALA A 228 -7.46 -8.86 3.11
CA ALA A 228 -6.58 -9.94 3.58
C ALA A 228 -5.69 -10.50 2.46
N ILE A 229 -6.21 -10.64 1.24
CA ILE A 229 -5.43 -11.03 0.05
C ILE A 229 -4.33 -9.99 -0.23
N CYS A 230 -4.64 -8.69 -0.13
CA CYS A 230 -3.64 -7.65 -0.33
C CYS A 230 -2.52 -7.73 0.72
N ASN A 231 -2.86 -7.91 1.99
CA ASN A 231 -1.89 -8.03 3.08
C ASN A 231 -1.00 -9.27 2.90
N GLU A 232 -1.58 -10.41 2.50
CA GLU A 232 -0.85 -11.66 2.26
C GLU A 232 0.17 -11.54 1.14
N PHE A 233 -0.21 -10.91 0.02
CA PHE A 233 0.63 -10.81 -1.18
C PHE A 233 1.37 -9.48 -1.35
N ALA A 234 1.35 -8.60 -0.34
CA ALA A 234 2.05 -7.31 -0.38
C ALA A 234 3.56 -7.49 -0.63
N ALA A 235 4.18 -8.50 0.00
CA ALA A 235 5.60 -8.83 -0.17
C ALA A 235 5.93 -9.40 -1.57
N GLU A 236 4.93 -9.94 -2.27
CA GLU A 236 5.06 -10.44 -3.65
C GLU A 236 4.82 -9.34 -4.70
N GLY A 237 4.55 -8.11 -4.27
CA GLY A 237 4.39 -6.95 -5.15
C GLY A 237 2.95 -6.52 -5.41
N LEU A 238 1.99 -7.02 -4.63
CA LEU A 238 0.60 -6.58 -4.72
C LEU A 238 0.39 -5.26 -4.00
N ARG A 239 -0.39 -4.37 -4.61
CA ARG A 239 -0.84 -3.10 -4.01
C ARG A 239 -2.34 -2.97 -4.16
N LEU A 240 -3.01 -2.44 -3.14
CA LEU A 240 -4.44 -2.16 -3.14
C LEU A 240 -4.69 -0.66 -3.30
N VAL A 241 -5.55 -0.31 -4.23
CA VAL A 241 -6.05 1.07 -4.39
C VAL A 241 -7.55 1.05 -4.14
N GLU A 242 -7.98 1.55 -3.01
CA GLU A 242 -9.40 1.68 -2.69
C GLU A 242 -9.98 2.90 -3.41
N VAL A 243 -11.05 2.67 -4.18
CA VAL A 243 -11.72 3.66 -5.01
C VAL A 243 -13.16 3.78 -4.58
N LYS A 244 -13.58 4.99 -4.23
CA LYS A 244 -14.98 5.28 -3.94
C LYS A 244 -15.77 5.38 -5.24
N LYS A 245 -17.06 5.01 -5.19
CA LYS A 245 -17.95 5.03 -6.35
C LYS A 245 -17.97 6.39 -7.08
N ASN A 246 -17.98 7.49 -6.36
CA ASN A 246 -17.98 8.85 -6.92
C ASN A 246 -16.63 9.29 -7.52
N GLN A 247 -15.61 8.44 -7.49
CA GLN A 247 -14.28 8.68 -8.03
C GLN A 247 -13.98 7.86 -9.30
N LEU A 248 -14.94 7.06 -9.78
CA LEU A 248 -14.74 6.15 -10.90
C LEU A 248 -14.30 6.88 -12.19
N TYR A 249 -14.73 8.12 -12.40
CA TYR A 249 -14.35 8.93 -13.57
C TYR A 249 -12.86 9.31 -13.58
N GLN A 250 -12.15 9.23 -12.43
CA GLN A 250 -10.72 9.54 -12.30
C GLN A 250 -9.82 8.30 -12.57
N ILE A 251 -10.42 7.12 -12.64
CA ILE A 251 -9.69 5.85 -12.69
C ILE A 251 -8.95 5.62 -14.01
N PRO A 252 -9.47 5.99 -15.21
CA PRO A 252 -8.72 5.80 -16.45
C PRO A 252 -7.33 6.45 -16.40
N ASP A 253 -7.23 7.72 -16.02
CA ASP A 253 -5.95 8.44 -15.91
C ASP A 253 -5.01 7.81 -14.88
N LEU A 254 -5.58 7.29 -13.79
CA LEU A 254 -4.82 6.58 -12.77
C LEU A 254 -4.29 5.24 -13.29
N MET A 255 -5.10 4.50 -14.02
CA MET A 255 -4.69 3.23 -14.62
C MET A 255 -3.53 3.43 -15.60
N ASP A 256 -3.56 4.47 -16.42
CA ASP A 256 -2.47 4.78 -17.36
C ASP A 256 -1.16 5.06 -16.62
N LYS A 257 -1.20 5.79 -15.51
CA LYS A 257 -0.03 6.03 -14.63
C LYS A 257 0.48 4.73 -13.99
N LEU A 258 -0.41 3.87 -13.51
CA LEU A 258 -0.07 2.61 -12.86
C LEU A 258 0.37 1.53 -13.86
N ALA A 259 -0.06 1.59 -15.12
CA ALA A 259 0.29 0.61 -16.15
C ALA A 259 1.81 0.52 -16.40
N ALA A 260 2.53 1.64 -16.25
CA ALA A 260 3.98 1.70 -16.38
C ALA A 260 4.75 1.19 -15.13
N ASN A 261 4.07 0.94 -14.01
CA ASN A 261 4.69 0.49 -12.77
C ASN A 261 4.90 -1.04 -12.80
N PRO A 262 6.05 -1.56 -12.36
CA PRO A 262 6.32 -3.00 -12.35
C PRO A 262 5.49 -3.81 -11.35
N LEU A 263 4.91 -3.16 -10.34
CA LEU A 263 4.05 -3.78 -9.34
C LEU A 263 2.69 -4.20 -9.91
N LYS A 264 1.94 -4.98 -9.14
CA LYS A 264 0.58 -5.41 -9.46
C LYS A 264 -0.43 -4.68 -8.58
N PHE A 265 -1.55 -4.29 -9.18
CA PHE A 265 -2.55 -3.45 -8.52
C PHE A 265 -3.92 -4.09 -8.56
N ILE A 266 -4.60 -4.07 -7.41
CA ILE A 266 -6.03 -4.30 -7.31
C ILE A 266 -6.70 -2.93 -7.12
N LEU A 267 -7.51 -2.51 -8.08
CA LEU A 267 -8.44 -1.39 -7.90
C LEU A 267 -9.68 -1.93 -7.20
N PHE A 268 -9.85 -1.55 -5.95
CA PHE A 268 -10.89 -2.09 -5.10
C PHE A 268 -12.06 -1.12 -4.95
N ILE A 269 -13.26 -1.55 -5.34
CA ILE A 269 -14.52 -0.79 -5.24
C ILE A 269 -15.41 -1.52 -4.26
N ASP A 270 -15.52 -0.98 -3.05
CA ASP A 270 -16.34 -1.59 -1.99
C ASP A 270 -17.80 -1.14 -2.08
N ASP A 271 -18.73 -2.06 -1.75
CA ASP A 271 -20.19 -1.87 -1.73
C ASP A 271 -20.76 -1.25 -3.01
N LEU A 272 -20.38 -1.81 -4.16
CA LEU A 272 -20.82 -1.35 -5.46
C LEU A 272 -22.32 -1.58 -5.65
N SER A 273 -23.05 -0.50 -5.84
CA SER A 273 -24.49 -0.50 -6.17
C SER A 273 -24.82 0.71 -7.01
N PHE A 274 -25.70 0.54 -8.01
CA PHE A 274 -26.16 1.61 -8.90
C PHE A 274 -27.66 1.83 -8.74
N THR A 275 -28.11 3.03 -9.09
CA THR A 275 -29.49 3.35 -9.41
C THR A 275 -29.64 3.46 -10.92
N ALA A 276 -30.84 3.41 -11.46
CA ALA A 276 -31.12 3.39 -12.89
C ALA A 276 -30.45 4.56 -13.68
N ASN A 277 -30.24 5.72 -13.06
CA ASN A 277 -29.68 6.93 -13.67
C ASN A 277 -28.33 7.33 -13.05
N ASP A 278 -27.45 6.38 -12.78
CA ASP A 278 -26.16 6.66 -12.13
C ASP A 278 -25.06 6.86 -13.17
N ASP A 279 -24.59 8.10 -13.31
CA ASP A 279 -23.50 8.45 -14.26
C ASP A 279 -22.20 7.64 -14.05
N ASN A 280 -21.99 7.11 -12.83
CA ASN A 280 -20.86 6.27 -12.52
C ASN A 280 -20.89 4.89 -13.20
N PHE A 281 -22.06 4.48 -13.71
CA PHE A 281 -22.21 3.24 -14.45
C PHE A 281 -21.39 3.23 -15.75
N ALA A 282 -21.48 4.29 -16.54
CA ALA A 282 -20.70 4.44 -17.78
C ALA A 282 -19.18 4.45 -17.51
N ALA A 283 -18.75 5.11 -16.42
CA ALA A 283 -17.36 5.13 -16.01
C ALA A 283 -16.87 3.72 -15.65
N LEU A 284 -17.63 2.95 -14.86
CA LEU A 284 -17.26 1.57 -14.52
C LEU A 284 -17.21 0.67 -15.76
N LYS A 285 -18.15 0.82 -16.68
CA LYS A 285 -18.16 0.07 -17.95
C LYS A 285 -16.87 0.31 -18.73
N ALA A 286 -16.45 1.56 -18.89
CA ALA A 286 -15.21 1.93 -19.55
C ALA A 286 -13.97 1.33 -18.86
N ILE A 287 -13.94 1.34 -17.53
CA ILE A 287 -12.85 0.74 -16.72
C ILE A 287 -12.75 -0.78 -16.96
N LEU A 288 -13.89 -1.49 -16.98
CA LEU A 288 -13.92 -2.95 -17.13
C LEU A 288 -13.62 -3.40 -18.58
N GLU A 289 -14.00 -2.60 -19.58
CA GLU A 289 -13.72 -2.87 -20.99
C GLU A 289 -12.26 -2.59 -21.37
N GLY A 290 -11.59 -1.72 -20.61
CA GLY A 290 -10.25 -1.22 -20.92
C GLY A 290 -10.29 0.00 -21.83
N SER A 291 -9.20 0.80 -21.84
CA SER A 291 -9.03 1.91 -22.77
C SER A 291 -8.71 1.39 -24.17
N VAL A 292 -8.80 2.29 -25.17
CA VAL A 292 -8.42 2.00 -26.58
C VAL A 292 -6.98 1.45 -26.72
N GLY A 293 -6.11 1.70 -25.72
CA GLY A 293 -4.74 1.18 -25.64
C GLY A 293 -4.61 -0.27 -25.15
N GLY A 294 -5.73 -0.95 -24.82
CA GLY A 294 -5.74 -2.29 -24.28
C GLY A 294 -5.73 -2.32 -22.74
N ARG A 295 -6.01 -3.50 -22.18
CA ARG A 295 -6.06 -3.71 -20.72
C ARG A 295 -4.65 -3.78 -20.12
N ALA A 296 -4.38 -2.95 -19.11
CA ALA A 296 -3.12 -3.03 -18.38
C ALA A 296 -2.97 -4.41 -17.70
N ARG A 297 -1.88 -5.13 -18.01
CA ARG A 297 -1.65 -6.51 -17.55
C ARG A 297 -1.29 -6.60 -16.06
N ASN A 298 -1.02 -5.48 -15.45
CA ASN A 298 -0.64 -5.39 -14.03
C ASN A 298 -1.77 -4.85 -13.14
N ILE A 299 -2.98 -4.65 -13.68
CA ILE A 299 -4.12 -4.09 -12.95
C ILE A 299 -5.33 -5.02 -13.09
N ALA A 300 -6.01 -5.29 -11.97
CA ALA A 300 -7.30 -5.96 -11.94
C ALA A 300 -8.29 -5.16 -11.07
N VAL A 301 -9.56 -5.14 -11.47
CA VAL A 301 -10.63 -4.46 -10.71
C VAL A 301 -11.36 -5.50 -9.88
N TYR A 302 -11.37 -5.30 -8.56
CA TYR A 302 -12.14 -6.12 -7.63
C TYR A 302 -13.26 -5.27 -7.05
N ALA A 303 -14.48 -5.77 -7.12
CA ALA A 303 -15.64 -5.09 -6.55
C ALA A 303 -16.39 -6.00 -5.60
N THR A 304 -16.97 -5.41 -4.56
CA THR A 304 -17.95 -6.10 -3.70
C THR A 304 -19.34 -5.55 -3.94
N SER A 305 -20.35 -6.38 -3.79
CA SER A 305 -21.75 -5.96 -3.81
C SER A 305 -22.60 -6.79 -2.87
N ASN A 306 -23.59 -6.18 -2.27
CA ASN A 306 -24.61 -6.89 -1.47
C ASN A 306 -25.75 -7.42 -2.35
N ARG A 307 -25.67 -7.25 -3.67
CA ARG A 307 -26.71 -7.63 -4.64
C ARG A 307 -26.12 -8.36 -5.84
N ARG A 308 -26.86 -9.36 -6.32
CA ARG A 308 -26.44 -10.13 -7.51
C ARG A 308 -26.43 -9.28 -8.78
N HIS A 309 -27.35 -8.36 -8.91
CA HIS A 309 -27.57 -7.57 -10.12
C HIS A 309 -27.14 -6.11 -10.03
N LEU A 310 -26.39 -5.72 -8.99
CA LEU A 310 -25.85 -4.37 -8.79
C LEU A 310 -26.87 -3.21 -8.72
N ILE A 311 -28.19 -3.49 -8.73
CA ILE A 311 -29.26 -2.47 -8.72
C ILE A 311 -30.09 -2.49 -7.44
N LYS A 312 -30.55 -1.29 -7.04
CA LYS A 312 -31.65 -1.11 -6.08
C LYS A 312 -32.98 -1.16 -6.84
N GLU A 313 -33.78 -2.20 -6.63
CA GLU A 313 -35.20 -2.16 -6.94
C GLU A 313 -35.90 -1.31 -5.88
N THR A 314 -36.48 -0.19 -6.24
CA THR A 314 -37.42 0.55 -5.36
C THR A 314 -38.82 0.08 -5.66
N LEU A 315 -39.62 -0.04 -4.60
CA LEU A 315 -41.05 -0.44 -4.72
C LEU A 315 -41.90 0.51 -5.59
N THR A 316 -41.41 1.73 -5.83
CA THR A 316 -41.98 2.74 -6.72
C THR A 316 -41.71 2.47 -8.21
N ASP A 317 -40.74 1.64 -8.55
CA ASP A 317 -40.38 1.32 -9.95
C ASP A 317 -41.37 0.29 -10.57
N ARG A 318 -42.35 -0.19 -9.81
CA ARG A 318 -43.35 -1.17 -10.29
C ARG A 318 -44.56 -0.56 -11.02
N THR A 319 -44.59 0.74 -11.23
CA THR A 319 -45.78 1.45 -11.80
C THR A 319 -45.43 2.45 -12.89
N GLY A 320 -44.61 2.10 -13.89
CA GLY A 320 -44.45 2.99 -15.03
C GLY A 320 -43.30 2.66 -15.98
N ASP A 321 -43.61 2.34 -17.19
CA ASP A 321 -42.73 2.18 -18.38
C ASP A 321 -41.82 0.94 -18.42
N ASP A 322 -42.45 -0.21 -18.70
CA ASP A 322 -41.78 -1.54 -18.82
C ASP A 322 -40.61 -1.60 -19.80
N ILE A 323 -40.47 -0.69 -20.76
CA ILE A 323 -39.43 -0.71 -21.80
C ILE A 323 -38.10 -0.19 -21.26
N HIS A 324 -38.08 0.90 -20.51
CA HIS A 324 -36.87 1.48 -19.93
C HIS A 324 -36.28 0.63 -18.80
N GLU A 325 -37.12 -0.10 -18.07
CA GLU A 325 -36.68 -1.05 -17.05
C GLU A 325 -35.98 -2.28 -17.63
N ALA A 326 -36.49 -2.80 -18.74
CA ALA A 326 -35.90 -3.96 -19.42
C ALA A 326 -34.51 -3.62 -19.98
N ASP A 327 -34.33 -2.45 -20.58
CA ASP A 327 -33.04 -1.99 -21.12
C ASP A 327 -32.03 -1.76 -20.00
N THR A 328 -32.43 -1.13 -18.89
CA THR A 328 -31.55 -0.91 -17.73
C THR A 328 -31.15 -2.23 -17.08
N ARG A 329 -32.04 -3.20 -16.93
CA ARG A 329 -31.72 -4.55 -16.44
C ARG A 329 -30.74 -5.28 -17.35
N GLN A 330 -30.93 -5.19 -18.66
CA GLN A 330 -30.04 -5.82 -19.65
C GLN A 330 -28.64 -5.19 -19.63
N GLU A 331 -28.52 -3.88 -19.51
CA GLU A 331 -27.24 -3.18 -19.40
C GLU A 331 -26.47 -3.59 -18.12
N LEU A 332 -27.17 -3.78 -17.02
CA LEU A 332 -26.56 -4.14 -15.72
C LEU A 332 -26.24 -5.63 -15.61
N MET A 333 -27.00 -6.50 -16.26
CA MET A 333 -26.59 -7.89 -16.49
C MET A 333 -25.32 -7.94 -17.36
N SER A 334 -25.26 -7.09 -18.37
CA SER A 334 -24.08 -6.89 -19.23
C SER A 334 -22.85 -6.43 -18.42
N LEU A 335 -23.01 -5.53 -17.43
CA LEU A 335 -21.91 -5.10 -16.56
C LEU A 335 -21.39 -6.23 -15.67
N SER A 336 -22.29 -7.01 -15.05
CA SER A 336 -21.91 -8.17 -14.25
C SER A 336 -21.16 -9.22 -15.08
N ALA A 337 -21.52 -9.41 -16.34
CA ALA A 337 -20.85 -10.31 -17.27
C ALA A 337 -19.43 -9.85 -17.65
N ARG A 338 -19.09 -8.55 -17.49
CA ARG A 338 -17.74 -8.01 -17.74
C ARG A 338 -16.75 -8.29 -16.61
N PHE A 339 -17.25 -8.67 -15.43
CA PHE A 339 -16.40 -9.29 -14.44
C PHE A 339 -16.16 -10.74 -14.86
N GLY A 340 -14.96 -11.07 -15.31
CA GLY A 340 -14.63 -12.41 -15.78
C GLY A 340 -14.68 -13.49 -14.70
N LEU A 341 -14.63 -13.09 -13.42
CA LEU A 341 -14.77 -13.97 -12.26
C LEU A 341 -15.81 -13.39 -11.30
N THR A 342 -16.84 -14.16 -11.04
CA THR A 342 -17.88 -13.84 -10.07
C THR A 342 -17.90 -14.86 -8.95
N VAL A 343 -17.82 -14.41 -7.70
CA VAL A 343 -17.78 -15.28 -6.51
C VAL A 343 -18.90 -14.89 -5.55
N THR A 344 -19.69 -15.88 -5.14
CA THR A 344 -20.89 -15.68 -4.31
C THR A 344 -20.59 -15.98 -2.84
N PHE A 345 -20.87 -15.03 -1.97
CA PHE A 345 -20.80 -15.15 -0.53
C PHE A 345 -22.20 -15.16 0.08
N GLN A 346 -22.82 -16.30 0.08
CA GLN A 346 -24.17 -16.46 0.64
C GLN A 346 -24.13 -16.46 2.17
N ARG A 347 -25.25 -16.08 2.79
CA ARG A 347 -25.44 -16.20 4.24
C ARG A 347 -25.15 -17.64 4.69
N PRO A 348 -24.36 -17.84 5.78
CA PRO A 348 -23.97 -19.18 6.18
C PRO A 348 -25.16 -19.93 6.75
N GLU A 349 -25.34 -21.17 6.32
CA GLU A 349 -26.21 -22.14 6.96
C GLU A 349 -25.67 -22.49 8.36
N LYS A 350 -26.50 -23.16 9.17
CA LYS A 350 -26.16 -23.49 10.56
C LYS A 350 -24.79 -24.17 10.69
N ALA A 351 -24.51 -25.19 9.87
CA ALA A 351 -23.25 -25.92 9.93
C ALA A 351 -22.01 -25.05 9.63
N ARG A 352 -22.10 -24.19 8.60
CA ARG A 352 -21.02 -23.23 8.28
C ARG A 352 -20.86 -22.16 9.36
N PHE A 353 -21.97 -21.68 9.94
CA PHE A 353 -21.93 -20.71 11.04
C PHE A 353 -21.27 -21.31 12.29
N GLU A 354 -21.54 -22.56 12.61
CA GLU A 354 -20.92 -23.32 13.69
C GLU A 354 -19.40 -23.44 13.52
N VAL A 355 -18.92 -23.79 12.31
CA VAL A 355 -17.50 -23.83 11.98
C VAL A 355 -16.85 -22.46 12.17
N ILE A 356 -17.49 -21.40 11.65
CA ILE A 356 -16.98 -20.02 11.79
C ILE A 356 -16.89 -19.63 13.26
N LEU A 357 -17.92 -19.90 14.04
CA LEU A 357 -17.98 -19.57 15.45
C LEU A 357 -16.91 -20.28 16.27
N THR A 358 -16.77 -21.60 16.05
CA THR A 358 -15.78 -22.44 16.75
C THR A 358 -14.36 -21.97 16.48
N GLU A 359 -14.06 -21.67 15.23
CA GLU A 359 -12.72 -21.21 14.85
C GLU A 359 -12.42 -19.80 15.40
N LEU A 360 -13.39 -18.90 15.38
CA LEU A 360 -13.24 -17.57 16.00
C LEU A 360 -13.09 -17.68 17.53
N ALA A 361 -13.85 -18.57 18.20
CA ALA A 361 -13.69 -18.81 19.62
C ALA A 361 -12.28 -19.27 19.99
N LYS A 362 -11.72 -20.19 19.19
CA LYS A 362 -10.35 -20.68 19.33
C LYS A 362 -9.32 -19.56 19.12
N GLN A 363 -9.48 -18.73 18.07
CA GLN A 363 -8.59 -17.59 17.79
C GLN A 363 -8.56 -16.57 18.91
N HIS A 364 -9.70 -16.38 19.60
CA HIS A 364 -9.84 -15.43 20.71
C HIS A 364 -9.65 -16.04 22.09
N GLY A 365 -9.32 -17.35 22.17
CA GLY A 365 -9.08 -18.03 23.44
C GLY A 365 -10.34 -18.13 24.35
N ILE A 366 -11.50 -18.26 23.74
CA ILE A 366 -12.78 -18.40 24.48
C ILE A 366 -12.93 -19.85 24.94
N GLU A 367 -12.86 -20.05 26.24
CA GLU A 367 -13.09 -21.33 26.90
C GLU A 367 -14.57 -21.44 27.34
N MET A 368 -15.43 -21.86 26.44
CA MET A 368 -16.85 -22.12 26.69
C MET A 368 -17.23 -23.50 26.15
N PRO A 369 -18.08 -24.29 26.85
CA PRO A 369 -18.58 -25.54 26.30
C PRO A 369 -19.25 -25.33 24.95
N HIS A 370 -18.98 -26.22 24.00
CA HIS A 370 -19.40 -26.08 22.61
C HIS A 370 -20.93 -25.84 22.45
N ASP A 371 -21.75 -26.63 23.17
CA ASP A 371 -23.20 -26.50 23.08
C ASP A 371 -23.71 -25.18 23.65
N GLU A 372 -23.05 -24.68 24.69
CA GLU A 372 -23.35 -23.37 25.29
C GLU A 372 -22.98 -22.24 24.34
N LEU A 373 -21.78 -22.31 23.74
CA LEU A 373 -21.28 -21.37 22.74
C LEU A 373 -22.27 -21.25 21.58
N LEU A 374 -22.71 -22.39 21.02
CA LEU A 374 -23.65 -22.42 19.91
C LEU A 374 -25.01 -21.84 20.29
N THR A 375 -25.56 -22.23 21.45
CA THR A 375 -26.87 -21.79 21.92
C THR A 375 -26.88 -20.27 22.11
N LYS A 376 -25.86 -19.72 22.77
CA LYS A 376 -25.74 -18.27 22.99
C LYS A 376 -25.52 -17.50 21.70
N ALA A 377 -24.65 -18.01 20.81
CA ALA A 377 -24.39 -17.39 19.52
C ALA A 377 -25.61 -17.39 18.59
N GLU A 378 -26.41 -18.47 18.57
CA GLU A 378 -27.65 -18.52 17.80
C GLU A 378 -28.68 -17.51 18.33
N ALA A 379 -28.84 -17.42 19.65
CA ALA A 379 -29.72 -16.43 20.27
C ALA A 379 -29.25 -14.98 19.94
N PHE A 380 -27.93 -14.76 19.91
CA PHE A 380 -27.35 -13.49 19.49
C PHE A 380 -27.61 -13.22 18.01
N ALA A 381 -27.39 -14.22 17.15
CA ALA A 381 -27.62 -14.11 15.71
C ALA A 381 -29.08 -13.78 15.36
N ILE A 382 -30.04 -14.39 16.03
CA ILE A 382 -31.47 -14.09 15.85
C ILE A 382 -31.74 -12.60 16.13
N ARG A 383 -31.23 -12.06 17.23
CA ARG A 383 -31.35 -10.64 17.59
C ARG A 383 -30.63 -9.70 16.63
N ALA A 384 -29.52 -10.14 16.05
CA ALA A 384 -28.69 -9.35 15.12
C ALA A 384 -29.16 -9.44 13.65
N GLY A 385 -30.32 -10.04 13.36
CA GLY A 385 -30.89 -10.14 12.02
C GLY A 385 -30.39 -11.33 11.20
N GLY A 386 -29.75 -12.32 11.84
CA GLY A 386 -29.39 -13.60 11.24
C GLY A 386 -27.90 -13.94 11.33
N ARG A 387 -27.56 -15.15 10.90
CA ARG A 387 -26.19 -15.68 10.91
C ARG A 387 -25.34 -14.96 9.90
N SER A 388 -24.14 -14.52 10.30
CA SER A 388 -23.07 -14.05 9.42
C SER A 388 -21.73 -14.11 10.13
N PRO A 389 -20.57 -14.17 9.42
CA PRO A 389 -19.25 -14.04 10.03
C PRO A 389 -19.09 -12.78 10.90
N ARG A 390 -19.65 -11.65 10.47
CA ARG A 390 -19.66 -10.41 11.26
C ARG A 390 -20.36 -10.58 12.59
N VAL A 391 -21.51 -11.23 12.59
CA VAL A 391 -22.30 -11.48 13.81
C VAL A 391 -21.57 -12.46 14.72
N ALA A 392 -20.97 -13.51 14.17
CA ALA A 392 -20.13 -14.45 14.93
C ALA A 392 -18.95 -13.72 15.60
N LYS A 393 -18.22 -12.90 14.85
CA LYS A 393 -17.11 -12.11 15.36
C LYS A 393 -17.55 -11.17 16.48
N GLN A 394 -18.62 -10.42 16.29
CA GLN A 394 -19.18 -9.53 17.32
C GLN A 394 -19.56 -10.27 18.60
N PHE A 395 -20.16 -11.44 18.48
CA PHE A 395 -20.48 -12.28 19.63
C PHE A 395 -19.23 -12.72 20.38
N ILE A 396 -18.22 -13.23 19.68
CA ILE A 396 -16.96 -13.68 20.28
C ILE A 396 -16.21 -12.52 20.94
N GLU A 397 -16.15 -11.35 20.30
CA GLU A 397 -15.54 -10.14 20.88
C GLU A 397 -16.25 -9.70 22.17
N GLN A 398 -17.59 -9.81 22.23
CA GLN A 398 -18.36 -9.53 23.45
C GLN A 398 -18.11 -10.57 24.55
N CYS A 399 -17.91 -11.84 24.20
CA CYS A 399 -17.50 -12.88 25.16
C CYS A 399 -16.11 -12.58 25.71
N ALA A 400 -15.14 -12.24 24.85
CA ALA A 400 -13.79 -11.88 25.25
C ALA A 400 -13.76 -10.64 26.16
N ALA A 401 -14.63 -9.67 25.93
CA ALA A 401 -14.78 -8.47 26.76
C ALA A 401 -15.58 -8.72 28.06
N GLY A 402 -16.10 -9.93 28.29
CA GLY A 402 -16.90 -10.27 29.47
C GLY A 402 -18.32 -9.66 29.47
N VAL A 403 -18.78 -9.12 28.36
CA VAL A 403 -20.11 -8.53 28.18
C VAL A 403 -21.18 -9.61 28.03
N GLN A 404 -20.83 -10.71 27.37
CA GLN A 404 -21.64 -11.93 27.27
C GLN A 404 -21.01 -12.99 28.17
N LYS A 405 -21.69 -13.31 29.27
CA LYS A 405 -21.29 -14.39 30.20
C LYS A 405 -22.04 -15.67 29.93
#